data_9c00d042f17ed78d16acb11e600f93b4
#
_entry.id   9c00d042f17ed78d16acb11e600f93b4
#
_cell.length_a   1.000
_cell.length_b   1.000
_cell.length_c   1.000
_cell.angle_alpha   90.00
_cell.angle_beta   90.00
_cell.angle_gamma   90.00
#
_symmetry.space_group_name_H-M   'P 1'
#
loop_
_entity.id
_entity.type
_entity.pdbx_description
1 polymer ?
#
loop_
_entity_poly.entity_id
_entity_poly.type
_entity_poly.pdbx_seq_one_letter_code
_entity_poly.pdbx_strand_id
1 'polypeptide(L)'
;GRNPKHTISNFNRSQSRFVPVGRISFTSSYSAAAGATISVPLVFYKPNSTSNIDVLGGQVEIQICSNPSLLTIGTVTTALRTAGVELSNGATTNGKILAMAAFGTLSYNFTLATAGTVYLNIRSPYGDGVIQLIWT
;
A
#
# COMPACT_ATOMS: atom_id res chain seq x y z
N GLY A 1 -18.25 -25.86 38.52
CA GLY A 1 -18.05 -25.42 38.44
C GLY A 1 -17.74 -24.78 38.21
N ARG A 2 -17.76 -24.74 38.23
CA ARG A 2 -17.54 -24.16 37.99
C ARG A 2 -17.23 -23.72 37.30
N ASN A 3 -17.10 -23.54 36.98
CA ASN A 3 -17.12 -23.01 36.05
C ASN A 3 -16.25 -22.84 34.94
N PRO A 4 -15.96 -23.54 34.14
CA PRO A 4 -15.14 -23.56 32.97
C PRO A 4 -15.62 -22.68 31.82
N LYS A 5 -16.77 -22.15 31.98
CA LYS A 5 -17.37 -21.34 30.90
C LYS A 5 -16.58 -20.10 30.54
N HIS A 6 -15.84 -19.61 31.49
CA HIS A 6 -15.07 -18.38 31.27
C HIS A 6 -14.00 -18.57 30.20
N THR A 7 -13.44 -19.75 30.13
CA THR A 7 -12.42 -20.04 29.16
C THR A 7 -12.95 -19.97 27.74
N ILE A 8 -14.16 -20.45 27.54
CA ILE A 8 -14.80 -20.42 26.23
C ILE A 8 -15.01 -18.99 25.77
N SER A 9 -15.41 -18.12 26.68
CA SER A 9 -15.60 -16.71 26.36
C SER A 9 -14.34 -16.08 25.83
N ASN A 10 -13.19 -16.50 26.33
CA ASN A 10 -11.92 -15.93 25.87
C ASN A 10 -11.66 -16.24 24.41
N PHE A 11 -12.00 -17.41 23.95
CA PHE A 11 -11.84 -17.74 22.54
C PHE A 11 -12.71 -16.86 21.65
N ASN A 12 -13.91 -16.59 22.07
CA ASN A 12 -14.80 -15.75 21.31
C ASN A 12 -14.25 -14.34 21.18
N ARG A 13 -13.65 -13.85 22.21
CA ARG A 13 -13.03 -12.52 22.16
C ARG A 13 -11.86 -12.48 21.18
N SER A 14 -11.13 -13.56 21.06
CA SER A 14 -10.04 -13.62 20.08
C SER A 14 -10.56 -13.41 18.67
N GLN A 15 -11.70 -13.98 18.35
CA GLN A 15 -12.28 -13.78 17.03
C GLN A 15 -12.69 -12.34 16.78
N SER A 16 -13.17 -11.65 17.79
CA SER A 16 -13.57 -10.26 17.62
C SER A 16 -12.41 -9.32 17.31
N ARG A 17 -11.17 -9.76 17.52
CA ARG A 17 -10.01 -8.95 17.16
C ARG A 17 -9.74 -8.89 15.68
N PHE A 18 -10.39 -9.71 14.88
CA PHE A 18 -10.23 -9.70 13.45
C PHE A 18 -11.15 -8.74 12.75
N VAL A 19 -11.66 -7.76 13.47
CA VAL A 19 -12.39 -6.66 12.85
C VAL A 19 -11.42 -5.87 11.98
N PRO A 20 -11.72 -5.66 10.69
CA PRO A 20 -10.82 -4.91 9.83
C PRO A 20 -10.68 -3.47 10.29
N VAL A 21 -9.46 -2.93 10.16
CA VAL A 21 -9.20 -1.51 10.45
C VAL A 21 -9.74 -0.60 9.36
N GLY A 22 -10.08 -1.17 8.20
CA GLY A 22 -10.56 -0.44 7.04
C GLY A 22 -10.21 -1.20 5.77
N ARG A 23 -10.19 -0.52 4.65
CA ARG A 23 -9.80 -1.09 3.37
C ARG A 23 -9.02 -0.10 2.55
N ILE A 24 -8.18 -0.62 1.65
CA ILE A 24 -7.42 0.16 0.69
C ILE A 24 -7.99 -0.05 -0.69
N SER A 25 -7.94 0.99 -1.52
CA SER A 25 -8.38 0.94 -2.90
C SER A 25 -7.31 1.54 -3.80
N PHE A 26 -7.00 0.85 -4.91
CA PHE A 26 -6.04 1.33 -5.89
C PHE A 26 -6.29 0.65 -7.23
N THR A 27 -5.77 1.26 -8.29
CA THR A 27 -5.76 0.67 -9.63
C THR A 27 -4.59 -0.29 -9.73
N SER A 28 -4.80 -1.46 -10.34
CA SER A 28 -3.80 -2.52 -10.35
C SER A 28 -2.81 -2.43 -11.52
N SER A 29 -3.05 -1.58 -12.51
CA SER A 29 -2.16 -1.48 -13.67
C SER A 29 -2.22 -0.09 -14.30
N TYR A 30 -1.05 0.42 -14.67
CA TYR A 30 -0.89 1.69 -15.35
C TYR A 30 0.08 1.53 -16.51
N SER A 31 -0.09 2.37 -17.54
CA SER A 31 0.78 2.37 -18.71
C SER A 31 1.04 3.80 -19.16
N ALA A 32 2.26 4.07 -19.59
CA ALA A 32 2.67 5.38 -20.08
C ALA A 32 3.84 5.24 -21.02
N ALA A 33 4.19 6.31 -21.75
CA ALA A 33 5.39 6.34 -22.57
C ALA A 33 6.63 6.41 -21.69
N ALA A 34 7.75 5.91 -22.18
CA ALA A 34 9.03 6.02 -21.49
C ALA A 34 9.32 7.48 -21.15
N GLY A 35 9.76 7.73 -19.93
CA GLY A 35 10.02 9.08 -19.44
C GLY A 35 8.80 9.81 -18.89
N ALA A 36 7.60 9.33 -19.12
CA ALA A 36 6.39 9.96 -18.59
C ALA A 36 6.16 9.56 -17.13
N THR A 37 5.43 10.41 -16.43
CA THR A 37 5.09 10.20 -15.02
C THR A 37 3.80 9.40 -14.90
N ILE A 38 3.81 8.38 -14.04
CA ILE A 38 2.61 7.64 -13.65
C ILE A 38 2.27 8.03 -12.22
N SER A 39 1.06 8.53 -12.03
CA SER A 39 0.53 8.87 -10.70
C SER A 39 -0.21 7.68 -10.13
N VAL A 40 0.13 7.30 -8.89
CA VAL A 40 -0.42 6.12 -8.23
C VAL A 40 -1.04 6.53 -6.90
N PRO A 41 -2.34 6.83 -6.88
CA PRO A 41 -3.03 7.13 -5.64
C PRO A 41 -3.48 5.84 -4.93
N LEU A 42 -3.34 5.84 -3.62
CA LEU A 42 -3.89 4.82 -2.74
C LEU A 42 -4.89 5.51 -1.83
N VAL A 43 -6.10 4.98 -1.76
CA VAL A 43 -7.18 5.56 -0.95
C VAL A 43 -7.55 4.58 0.15
N PHE A 44 -7.69 5.10 1.37
CA PHE A 44 -7.95 4.31 2.57
C PHE A 44 -9.30 4.70 3.14
N TYR A 45 -10.15 3.72 3.37
CA TYR A 45 -11.50 3.90 3.86
C TYR A 45 -11.69 3.26 5.21
N LYS A 46 -12.62 3.82 5.99
CA LYS A 46 -13.08 3.22 7.24
C LYS A 46 -13.77 1.88 6.97
N PRO A 47 -13.84 0.98 7.94
CA PRO A 47 -14.45 -0.34 7.74
C PRO A 47 -15.89 -0.22 7.24
N ASN A 48 -16.23 -1.01 6.22
CA ASN A 48 -17.57 -1.09 5.65
C ASN A 48 -18.14 0.29 5.27
N SER A 49 -17.27 1.16 4.74
CA SER A 49 -17.63 2.55 4.48
C SER A 49 -16.91 3.04 3.23
N THR A 50 -17.44 4.12 2.66
CA THR A 50 -16.75 4.88 1.62
C THR A 50 -16.17 6.18 2.18
N SER A 51 -16.24 6.38 3.49
CA SER A 51 -15.63 7.52 4.15
C SER A 51 -14.14 7.28 4.35
N ASN A 52 -13.35 8.30 4.08
CA ASN A 52 -11.91 8.23 4.26
C ASN A 52 -11.54 8.08 5.73
N ILE A 53 -10.41 7.44 6.00
CA ILE A 53 -9.87 7.37 7.35
C ILE A 53 -9.47 8.77 7.81
N ASP A 54 -9.08 8.86 9.08
CA ASP A 54 -8.82 10.14 9.75
C ASP A 54 -7.57 10.85 9.19
N VAL A 55 -7.21 11.95 9.82
CA VAL A 55 -6.17 12.88 9.35
C VAL A 55 -4.86 12.16 9.04
N LEU A 56 -4.41 11.29 9.93
CA LEU A 56 -3.24 10.44 9.71
C LEU A 56 -3.62 9.00 9.98
N GLY A 57 -3.16 8.12 9.13
CA GLY A 57 -3.45 6.70 9.24
C GLY A 57 -3.15 6.01 7.93
N GLY A 58 -3.55 4.73 7.80
CA GLY A 58 -3.31 4.01 6.57
C GLY A 58 -1.83 3.79 6.29
N GLN A 59 -1.11 3.27 7.25
CA GLN A 59 0.29 2.94 7.07
C GLN A 59 0.44 1.85 6.02
N VAL A 60 1.42 2.04 5.12
CA VAL A 60 1.63 1.13 4.01
C VAL A 60 3.12 0.96 3.74
N GLU A 61 3.47 -0.23 3.27
CA GLU A 61 4.79 -0.56 2.79
C GLU A 61 4.68 -0.85 1.30
N ILE A 62 5.51 -0.17 0.49
CA ILE A 62 5.56 -0.34 -0.95
C ILE A 62 6.95 -0.84 -1.31
N GLN A 63 7.05 -2.04 -1.88
CA GLN A 63 8.30 -2.58 -2.38
C GLN A 63 8.29 -2.55 -3.89
N ILE A 64 9.30 -1.89 -4.50
CA ILE A 64 9.45 -1.87 -5.95
C ILE A 64 10.15 -3.16 -6.38
N CYS A 65 9.52 -3.91 -7.28
CA CYS A 65 10.01 -5.21 -7.75
C CYS A 65 10.13 -5.20 -9.27
N SER A 66 11.04 -6.02 -9.79
CA SER A 66 11.30 -6.09 -11.24
C SER A 66 10.50 -7.18 -11.95
N ASN A 67 9.84 -8.06 -11.19
CA ASN A 67 9.07 -9.15 -11.78
C ASN A 67 7.82 -9.44 -10.94
N PRO A 68 6.83 -10.14 -11.52
CA PRO A 68 5.58 -10.40 -10.83
C PRO A 68 5.69 -11.41 -9.67
N SER A 69 6.79 -12.13 -9.55
CA SER A 69 7.00 -13.02 -8.41
C SER A 69 7.36 -12.25 -7.14
N LEU A 70 7.69 -10.95 -7.27
CA LEU A 70 8.00 -10.05 -6.15
C LEU A 70 9.26 -10.44 -5.37
N LEU A 71 10.14 -11.25 -5.98
CA LEU A 71 11.36 -11.74 -5.32
C LEU A 71 12.60 -10.93 -5.64
N THR A 72 12.53 -10.06 -6.67
CA THR A 72 13.68 -9.29 -7.13
C THR A 72 13.35 -7.82 -7.04
N ILE A 73 14.25 -7.04 -6.47
CA ILE A 73 14.09 -5.59 -6.33
C ILE A 73 14.16 -4.96 -7.71
N GLY A 74 13.22 -4.05 -7.99
CA GLY A 74 13.22 -3.25 -9.20
C GLY A 74 13.64 -1.82 -8.91
N THR A 75 13.79 -1.04 -9.98
CA THR A 75 14.24 0.35 -9.88
C THR A 75 13.41 1.23 -10.81
N VAL A 76 13.07 2.40 -10.33
CA VAL A 76 12.49 3.48 -11.14
C VAL A 76 13.47 4.65 -11.17
N THR A 77 13.30 5.56 -12.13
CA THR A 77 14.15 6.74 -12.22
C THR A 77 13.82 7.73 -11.13
N THR A 78 12.54 7.99 -10.89
CA THR A 78 12.09 8.85 -9.78
C THR A 78 10.88 8.25 -9.09
N ALA A 79 10.80 8.51 -7.80
CA ALA A 79 9.62 8.20 -7.00
C ALA A 79 9.40 9.40 -6.07
N LEU A 80 8.28 10.08 -6.26
CA LEU A 80 7.99 11.33 -5.56
C LEU A 80 6.63 11.27 -4.90
N ARG A 81 6.60 11.48 -3.59
CA ARG A 81 5.35 11.55 -2.85
C ARG A 81 4.62 12.85 -3.19
N THR A 82 3.34 12.74 -3.49
CA THR A 82 2.49 13.90 -3.80
C THR A 82 1.36 14.09 -2.81
N ALA A 83 1.00 13.07 -2.04
CA ALA A 83 0.02 13.17 -0.96
C ALA A 83 0.39 12.16 0.12
N GLY A 84 0.04 12.47 1.37
CA GLY A 84 0.39 11.64 2.52
C GLY A 84 1.74 12.02 3.11
N VAL A 85 2.26 11.14 3.97
CA VAL A 85 3.52 11.36 4.69
C VAL A 85 4.44 10.17 4.44
N GLU A 86 5.68 10.45 4.07
CA GLU A 86 6.68 9.39 3.94
C GLU A 86 7.40 9.20 5.26
N LEU A 87 7.50 7.95 5.69
CA LEU A 87 8.14 7.58 6.95
C LEU A 87 9.53 6.99 6.73
N SER A 88 9.78 6.44 5.53
CA SER A 88 11.08 5.88 5.19
C SER A 88 12.10 6.99 4.98
N ASN A 89 13.36 6.64 5.21
CA ASN A 89 14.46 7.57 5.07
C ASN A 89 15.49 6.93 4.14
N GLY A 90 15.83 7.65 3.07
CA GLY A 90 16.80 7.17 2.10
C GLY A 90 16.21 7.06 0.71
N ALA A 91 16.86 6.29 -0.15
CA ALA A 91 16.47 6.17 -1.54
C ALA A 91 15.15 5.40 -1.69
N THR A 92 14.19 6.00 -2.36
CA THR A 92 12.87 5.39 -2.59
C THR A 92 12.72 4.83 -4.00
N THR A 93 13.74 4.98 -4.85
CA THR A 93 13.68 4.56 -6.25
C THR A 93 13.93 3.07 -6.47
N ASN A 94 14.53 2.39 -5.51
CA ASN A 94 14.86 0.96 -5.64
C ASN A 94 14.71 0.21 -4.33
N GLY A 95 13.96 0.75 -3.41
CA GLY A 95 13.86 0.15 -2.10
C GLY A 95 12.43 0.00 -1.65
N LYS A 96 12.32 -0.03 -0.35
CA LYS A 96 11.03 -0.14 0.31
C LYS A 96 10.60 1.25 0.77
N ILE A 97 9.40 1.63 0.41
CA ILE A 97 8.79 2.87 0.83
C ILE A 97 7.86 2.57 2.00
N LEU A 98 8.07 3.25 3.11
CA LEU A 98 7.15 3.23 4.25
C LEU A 98 6.48 4.57 4.31
N ALA A 99 5.16 4.58 4.29
CA ALA A 99 4.41 5.82 4.22
C ALA A 99 3.06 5.69 4.91
N MET A 100 2.38 6.81 5.07
CA MET A 100 1.11 6.88 5.77
C MET A 100 0.20 7.84 5.02
N ALA A 101 -1.06 7.49 4.91
CA ALA A 101 -2.05 8.35 4.28
C ALA A 101 -2.34 9.57 5.16
N ALA A 102 -2.69 10.67 4.52
CA ALA A 102 -3.25 11.85 5.16
C ALA A 102 -4.62 12.10 4.57
N PHE A 103 -5.63 12.24 5.41
CA PHE A 103 -7.02 12.40 4.99
C PHE A 103 -7.48 11.29 4.03
N GLY A 104 -6.96 10.08 4.27
CA GLY A 104 -7.35 8.90 3.49
C GLY A 104 -6.61 8.72 2.17
N THR A 105 -5.64 9.56 1.83
CA THR A 105 -4.94 9.47 0.56
C THR A 105 -3.44 9.46 0.74
N LEU A 106 -2.79 8.53 0.04
CA LEU A 106 -1.35 8.50 -0.15
C LEU A 106 -1.10 8.39 -1.65
N SER A 107 -0.27 9.23 -2.21
CA SER A 107 -0.03 9.21 -3.65
C SER A 107 1.44 9.42 -3.95
N TYR A 108 1.93 8.62 -4.91
CA TYR A 108 3.30 8.72 -5.44
C TYR A 108 3.25 8.89 -6.94
N ASN A 109 4.19 9.67 -7.46
CA ASN A 109 4.47 9.75 -8.88
C ASN A 109 5.75 8.98 -9.17
N PHE A 110 5.69 8.07 -10.15
CA PHE A 110 6.83 7.26 -10.56
C PHE A 110 7.17 7.58 -12.00
N THR A 111 8.47 7.60 -12.32
CA THR A 111 8.97 7.82 -13.67
C THR A 111 10.04 6.78 -13.97
N LEU A 112 10.01 6.22 -15.18
CA LEU A 112 11.06 5.36 -15.68
C LEU A 112 11.53 5.96 -17.01
N ALA A 113 12.81 6.30 -17.11
CA ALA A 113 13.34 7.04 -18.24
C ALA A 113 13.35 6.21 -19.54
N THR A 114 13.43 4.89 -19.42
CA THR A 114 13.43 3.97 -20.55
C THR A 114 12.24 3.03 -20.47
N ALA A 115 11.91 2.37 -21.57
CA ALA A 115 10.84 1.37 -21.58
C ALA A 115 11.15 0.26 -20.59
N GLY A 116 10.13 -0.21 -19.89
CA GLY A 116 10.26 -1.27 -18.90
C GLY A 116 9.02 -1.41 -18.05
N THR A 117 9.02 -2.41 -17.20
CA THR A 117 7.90 -2.71 -16.30
C THR A 117 8.43 -2.91 -14.90
N VAL A 118 7.73 -2.32 -13.92
CA VAL A 118 7.99 -2.58 -12.51
C VAL A 118 6.67 -2.94 -11.82
N TYR A 119 6.79 -3.57 -10.67
CA TYR A 119 5.66 -4.03 -9.87
C TYR A 119 5.81 -3.46 -8.48
N LEU A 120 4.75 -2.83 -8.00
CA LEU A 120 4.69 -2.31 -6.64
C LEU A 120 3.98 -3.34 -5.78
N ASN A 121 4.69 -3.92 -4.83
CA ASN A 121 4.10 -4.83 -3.86
C ASN A 121 3.59 -3.98 -2.69
N ILE A 122 2.30 -3.91 -2.53
CA ILE A 122 1.63 -3.10 -1.51
C ILE A 122 1.27 -3.98 -0.34
N ARG A 123 1.74 -3.60 0.85
CA ARG A 123 1.41 -4.28 2.10
C ARG A 123 0.90 -3.28 3.12
N SER A 124 -0.25 -3.58 3.69
CA SER A 124 -0.92 -2.68 4.62
C SER A 124 -1.87 -3.47 5.50
N PRO A 125 -2.10 -3.05 6.76
CA PRO A 125 -3.18 -3.61 7.57
C PRO A 125 -4.57 -3.42 6.93
N TYR A 126 -4.68 -2.52 5.94
CA TYR A 126 -5.92 -2.24 5.21
C TYR A 126 -6.10 -3.15 3.99
N GLY A 127 -5.09 -3.91 3.62
CA GLY A 127 -5.10 -4.82 2.50
C GLY A 127 -3.78 -4.84 1.76
N ASP A 128 -3.57 -5.87 0.97
CA ASP A 128 -2.35 -6.09 0.18
C ASP A 128 -2.71 -6.16 -1.29
N GLY A 129 -1.72 -5.93 -2.13
CA GLY A 129 -1.90 -6.11 -3.56
C GLY A 129 -0.65 -5.78 -4.35
N VAL A 130 -0.78 -5.85 -5.67
CA VAL A 130 0.31 -5.57 -6.60
C VAL A 130 -0.18 -4.58 -7.63
N ILE A 131 0.64 -3.57 -7.91
CA ILE A 131 0.36 -2.59 -8.97
C ILE A 131 1.44 -2.73 -10.03
N GLN A 132 1.03 -2.93 -11.28
CA GLN A 132 1.94 -3.02 -12.42
C GLN A 132 2.08 -1.66 -13.08
N LEU A 133 3.31 -1.22 -13.28
CA LEU A 133 3.62 0.03 -13.99
C LEU A 133 4.39 -0.30 -15.24
N ILE A 134 3.85 0.08 -16.41
CA ILE A 134 4.43 -0.23 -17.72
C ILE A 134 4.80 1.06 -18.42
N TRP A 135 6.06 1.17 -18.83
CA TRP A 135 6.52 2.25 -19.70
C TRP A 135 6.92 1.65 -21.07
N THR A 136 6.39 2.23 -22.12
CA THR A 136 6.59 1.69 -23.49
C THR A 136 7.43 2.60 -24.38
#